data_816d128a5d6e073edf4a0132500892be
#
_entry.id   816d128a5d6e073edf4a0132500892be
#
_cell.length_a   1.000
_cell.length_b   1.000
_cell.length_c   1.000
_cell.angle_alpha   90.00
_cell.angle_beta   90.00
_cell.angle_gamma   90.00
#
_symmetry.space_group_name_H-M   'P 1'
#
loop_
_entity.id
_entity.type
_entity.pdbx_description
1 polymer ?
#
loop_
_entity_poly.entity_id
_entity_poly.type
_entity_poly.pdbx_seq_one_letter_code
_entity_poly.pdbx_strand_id
1 'polypeptide(L)' 'MKLYINANRTGYAPDQIRHTMTVGELIDALREFDDDAQVYLRHDGGYTYGGITWTDFEENYEDGSEDE' A
#
# COMPACT_ATOMS: atom_id res chain seq x y z
N MET A 1 4.33 2.39 18.80
CA MET A 1 4.16 1.11 18.11
C MET A 1 4.51 1.27 16.64
N LYS A 2 5.03 0.24 16.05
CA LYS A 2 5.39 0.25 14.64
C LYS A 2 4.54 -0.77 13.90
N LEU A 3 4.03 -0.36 12.74
CA LEU A 3 3.29 -1.24 11.86
C LEU A 3 4.12 -1.47 10.61
N TYR A 4 4.34 -2.72 10.26
CA TYR A 4 5.10 -3.05 9.07
C TYR A 4 4.17 -3.56 7.99
N ILE A 5 4.29 -2.98 6.80
CA ILE A 5 3.57 -3.45 5.64
C ILE A 5 4.59 -4.09 4.71
N ASN A 6 4.41 -5.36 4.43
CA ASN A 6 5.33 -6.07 3.55
C ASN A 6 5.04 -5.67 2.11
N ALA A 7 6.04 -5.09 1.46
CA ALA A 7 5.92 -4.69 0.07
C ALA A 7 6.37 -5.85 -0.81
N ASN A 8 5.45 -6.35 -1.60
CA ASN A 8 5.70 -7.51 -2.45
C ASN A 8 5.83 -7.07 -3.88
N ARG A 9 6.77 -7.69 -4.58
CA ARG A 9 6.95 -7.45 -6.01
C ARG A 9 6.37 -8.64 -6.76
N THR A 10 5.26 -8.39 -7.44
CA THR A 10 4.60 -9.47 -8.15
C THR A 10 4.46 -9.19 -9.64
N GLY A 11 4.95 -8.03 -10.10
CA GLY A 11 4.91 -7.69 -11.51
C GLY A 11 5.64 -6.38 -11.76
N TYR A 12 5.83 -6.06 -13.03
CA TYR A 12 6.50 -4.83 -13.43
C TYR A 12 5.54 -3.69 -13.69
N ALA A 13 4.25 -4.00 -13.85
CA ALA A 13 3.25 -2.99 -14.11
C ALA A 13 1.99 -3.32 -13.31
N PRO A 14 1.17 -2.32 -12.96
CA PRO A 14 -0.02 -2.59 -12.16
C PRO A 14 -0.96 -3.61 -12.77
N ASP A 15 -1.08 -3.66 -14.08
CA ASP A 15 -1.99 -4.60 -14.70
C ASP A 15 -1.52 -6.06 -14.61
N GLN A 16 -0.30 -6.28 -14.14
CA GLN A 16 0.20 -7.62 -13.87
C GLN A 16 -0.11 -8.08 -12.45
N ILE A 17 -0.63 -7.19 -11.64
CA ILE A 17 -0.96 -7.50 -10.25
C ILE A 17 -2.42 -7.94 -10.21
N ARG A 18 -2.65 -9.19 -9.87
CA ARG A 18 -3.98 -9.77 -9.94
C ARG A 18 -4.82 -9.41 -8.71
N HIS A 19 -4.16 -9.13 -7.62
CA HIS A 19 -4.86 -9.00 -6.36
C HIS A 19 -4.21 -7.92 -5.51
N THR A 20 -4.96 -6.91 -5.20
CA THR A 20 -4.51 -5.89 -4.25
C THR A 20 -5.76 -5.28 -3.62
N MET A 21 -5.58 -4.65 -2.49
CA MET A 21 -6.68 -4.07 -1.75
C MET A 21 -7.16 -2.77 -2.38
N THR A 22 -8.45 -2.52 -2.24
CA THR A 22 -8.98 -1.19 -2.52
C THR A 22 -8.64 -0.25 -1.37
N VAL A 23 -8.84 1.04 -1.61
CA VAL A 23 -8.63 2.04 -0.56
C VAL A 23 -9.50 1.75 0.65
N GLY A 24 -10.77 1.41 0.42
CA GLY A 24 -11.68 1.11 1.52
C GLY A 24 -11.24 -0.09 2.33
N GLU A 25 -10.77 -1.13 1.65
CA GLU A 25 -10.29 -2.31 2.35
C GLU A 25 -9.04 -2.00 3.17
N LEU A 26 -8.16 -1.16 2.63
CA LEU A 26 -6.96 -0.77 3.35
C LEU A 26 -7.31 0.03 4.59
N ILE A 27 -8.27 0.95 4.47
CA ILE A 27 -8.72 1.72 5.64
C ILE A 27 -9.24 0.78 6.72
N ASP A 28 -10.05 -0.19 6.33
CA ASP A 28 -10.60 -1.13 7.30
C ASP A 28 -9.51 -1.95 7.97
N ALA A 29 -8.52 -2.37 7.21
CA ALA A 29 -7.41 -3.13 7.76
C ALA A 29 -6.61 -2.29 8.76
N LEU A 30 -6.39 -1.03 8.45
CA LEU A 30 -5.60 -0.16 9.30
C LEU A 30 -6.31 0.19 10.60
N ARG A 31 -7.63 0.10 10.62
CA ARG A 31 -8.40 0.38 11.85
C ARG A 31 -8.10 -0.60 12.97
N GLU A 32 -7.50 -1.72 12.66
CA GLU A 32 -7.14 -2.71 13.67
C GLU A 32 -5.94 -2.26 14.51
N PHE A 33 -5.29 -1.19 14.11
CA PHE A 33 -4.05 -0.75 14.75
C PHE A 33 -4.23 0.64 15.34
N ASP A 34 -3.33 1.01 16.27
CA ASP A 34 -3.37 2.31 16.90
C ASP A 34 -3.17 3.43 15.89
N ASP A 35 -3.90 4.53 16.07
CA ASP A 35 -3.82 5.66 15.16
C ASP A 35 -2.42 6.27 15.08
N ASP A 36 -1.68 6.23 16.18
CA ASP A 36 -0.36 6.83 16.22
C ASP A 36 0.76 5.83 15.97
N ALA A 37 0.43 4.62 15.54
CA ALA A 37 1.45 3.68 15.12
C ALA A 37 2.12 4.22 13.86
N GLN A 38 3.43 4.17 13.83
CA GLN A 38 4.19 4.59 12.66
C GLN A 38 4.25 3.45 11.66
N VAL A 39 4.09 3.79 10.39
CA VAL A 39 3.97 2.80 9.32
C VAL A 39 5.27 2.74 8.54
N TYR A 40 5.76 1.54 8.35
CA TYR A 40 6.97 1.28 7.58
C TYR A 40 6.70 0.25 6.50
N LEU A 41 7.28 0.47 5.34
CA LEU A 41 7.25 -0.53 4.28
C LEU A 41 8.47 -1.43 4.45
N ARG A 42 8.23 -2.73 4.47
CA ARG A 42 9.30 -3.71 4.63
C ARG A 42 9.53 -4.41 3.30
N HIS A 43 10.76 -4.36 2.83
CA HIS A 43 11.13 -4.93 1.54
C HIS A 43 12.03 -6.14 1.73
N ASP A 44 11.86 -7.12 0.86
CA ASP A 44 12.74 -8.28 0.79
C ASP A 44 12.90 -8.97 2.14
N GLY A 45 11.78 -9.18 2.82
CA GLY A 45 11.78 -9.92 4.06
C GLY A 45 12.48 -9.23 5.22
N GLY A 46 12.66 -7.92 5.11
CA GLY A 46 13.32 -7.16 6.16
C GLY A 46 14.72 -6.72 5.82
N TYR A 47 15.12 -6.90 4.57
CA TYR A 47 16.44 -6.47 4.14
C TYR A 47 16.53 -4.95 4.07
N THR A 48 15.47 -4.30 3.57
CA THR A 48 15.41 -2.84 3.52
C THR A 48 14.02 -2.38 3.97
N TYR A 49 13.95 -1.11 4.37
CA TYR A 49 12.71 -0.51 4.85
C TYR A 49 12.51 0.84 4.19
N GLY A 50 11.26 1.26 4.12
CA GLY A 50 10.91 2.59 3.65
C GLY A 50 9.81 3.17 4.50
N GLY A 51 9.64 4.49 4.42
CA GLY A 51 8.56 5.18 5.09
C GLY A 51 7.52 5.63 4.10
N ILE A 52 6.44 6.21 4.63
CA ILE A 52 5.37 6.76 3.82
C ILE A 52 5.15 8.21 4.23
N THR A 53 5.08 9.08 3.25
CA THR A 53 4.75 10.49 3.47
C THR A 53 3.57 10.86 2.59
N TRP A 54 3.04 12.06 2.81
CA TRP A 54 1.90 12.52 2.03
C TRP A 54 2.20 12.60 0.54
N THR A 55 3.45 12.84 0.19
CA THR A 55 3.83 12.97 -1.21
C THR A 55 3.98 11.63 -1.92
N ASP A 56 3.84 10.54 -1.19
CA ASP A 56 3.98 9.21 -1.78
C ASP A 56 2.68 8.71 -2.42
N PHE A 57 1.60 9.46 -2.28
CA PHE A 57 0.31 9.04 -2.81
C PHE A 57 0.07 9.68 -4.15
N GLU A 58 -0.33 8.87 -5.10
CA GLU A 58 -0.50 9.32 -6.47
C GLU A 58 -1.72 8.67 -7.07
N GLU A 59 -2.64 9.48 -7.57
CA GLU A 59 -3.82 8.95 -8.23
C GLU A 59 -3.53 8.74 -9.70
N ASN A 60 -4.03 7.64 -10.22
CA ASN A 60 -3.90 7.36 -11.64
C ASN A 60 -5.23 6.84 -12.16
N TYR A 61 -5.91 7.68 -12.95
CA TYR A 61 -7.17 7.32 -13.55
C TYR A 61 -6.91 6.74 -14.92
N GLU A 62 -7.23 5.47 -15.05
CA GLU A 62 -7.00 4.79 -16.31
C GLU A 62 -8.14 5.04 -17.27
N ASP A 63 -7.85 4.91 -18.54
CA ASP A 63 -8.85 5.07 -19.56
C ASP A 63 -9.95 4.05 -19.37
N GLY A 64 -11.20 4.50 -19.43
CA GLY A 64 -12.34 3.62 -19.34
C GLY A 64 -12.70 3.19 -17.95
N SER A 65 -11.98 3.66 -17.03
CA SER A 65 -12.32 3.36 -15.65
C SER A 65 -13.46 4.17 -15.18
N GLU A 66 -14.17 4.10 -14.74
CA GLU A 66 -14.91 4.84 -14.20
C GLU A 66 -15.40 4.62 -13.15
N ASP A 67 -15.08 4.65 -12.84
CA ASP A 67 -15.34 4.36 -12.14
C ASP A 67 -15.60 4.35 -11.38
N GLU A 68 -15.76 4.54 -11.05
CA GLU A 68 -15.96 4.51 -10.52
C GLU A 68 -16.15 4.69 -10.09
#